data_6604e06960c2017b329c9133a8773e4d
#
_entry.id   6604e06960c2017b329c9133a8773e4d
#
_cell.length_a   1.000
_cell.length_b   1.000
_cell.length_c   1.000
_cell.angle_alpha   90.00
_cell.angle_beta   90.00
_cell.angle_gamma   90.00
#
_symmetry.space_group_name_H-M   'P 1'
#
loop_
_entity.id
_entity.type
_entity.pdbx_description
1 polymer ?
#
loop_
_entity_poly.entity_id
_entity_poly.type
_entity_poly.pdbx_seq_one_letter_code
_entity_poly.pdbx_strand_id
1 'polypeptide(L)'
;MKVAIVIPSDINSAPYLQYYADVLKRKEIPYYFISWNRKGSNDSLLCENNIVYTLESAETIPLYRKYIDYMCFSAFVRKELENGNYDFVIVHTIQASLFLGKYLKKYFNNKYIIDIRDYSKLLIIYKSRFHKYLKCSALNCVSSPGFLSWLPGDTEFTVSHNLRSDSVYRDYKYVLFDKKIIRILTIGQLRDYSTNSRIIDAFGDKNSVLLHFAGNGNAKESLEELVLQRKYKNVVFTGRYRKEEENDIVERADFINILLPTGIHDVNIMSNRFYLAVIHRKPMIVNEESIQARYVEKYRLGVVVNEQDNICEKLMQYIDLFDADLFNEGCDLIKKEISSEILLFEKKVESCFS
;
A
#
# COMPACT_ATOMS: atom_id res chain seq x y z
N MET A 1 1.22 26.86 -16.05
CA MET A 1 1.55 25.41 -16.08
C MET A 1 0.30 24.61 -15.76
N LYS A 2 0.04 23.49 -16.44
CA LYS A 2 -1.10 22.58 -16.25
C LYS A 2 -0.59 21.15 -16.13
N VAL A 3 -1.08 20.40 -15.13
CA VAL A 3 -0.55 19.06 -14.79
C VAL A 3 -1.59 17.97 -15.05
N ALA A 4 -1.17 16.85 -15.67
CA ALA A 4 -1.95 15.62 -15.77
C ALA A 4 -1.45 14.59 -14.75
N ILE A 5 -2.37 13.99 -13.99
CA ILE A 5 -2.09 12.89 -13.06
C ILE A 5 -2.73 11.62 -13.61
N VAL A 6 -1.90 10.74 -14.16
CA VAL A 6 -2.34 9.50 -14.82
C VAL A 6 -2.29 8.34 -13.86
N ILE A 7 -3.45 7.70 -13.65
CA ILE A 7 -3.58 6.53 -12.79
C ILE A 7 -4.39 5.42 -13.48
N PRO A 8 -3.83 4.20 -13.62
CA PRO A 8 -4.53 3.08 -14.26
C PRO A 8 -5.49 2.35 -13.30
N SER A 9 -6.20 3.09 -12.47
CA SER A 9 -7.22 2.61 -11.51
C SER A 9 -8.19 3.73 -11.16
N ASP A 10 -9.17 3.42 -10.32
CA ASP A 10 -10.06 4.42 -9.73
C ASP A 10 -9.30 5.32 -8.74
N ILE A 11 -9.54 6.64 -8.80
CA ILE A 11 -8.92 7.64 -7.92
C ILE A 11 -9.22 7.40 -6.43
N ASN A 12 -10.41 6.90 -6.10
CA ASN A 12 -10.83 6.63 -4.73
C ASN A 12 -10.03 5.48 -4.08
N SER A 13 -9.42 4.62 -4.89
CA SER A 13 -8.56 3.53 -4.41
C SER A 13 -7.12 3.96 -4.08
N ALA A 14 -6.79 5.24 -4.32
CA ALA A 14 -5.43 5.76 -4.30
C ALA A 14 -5.26 6.98 -3.37
N PRO A 15 -5.28 6.79 -2.04
CA PRO A 15 -5.24 7.88 -1.06
C PRO A 15 -4.00 8.78 -1.18
N TYR A 16 -2.89 8.24 -1.68
CA TYR A 16 -1.62 8.94 -1.89
C TYR A 16 -1.69 10.03 -2.99
N LEU A 17 -2.70 10.01 -3.86
CA LEU A 17 -2.90 11.07 -4.87
C LEU A 17 -3.11 12.42 -4.21
N GLN A 18 -3.60 12.44 -2.98
CA GLN A 18 -3.83 13.67 -2.23
C GLN A 18 -2.54 14.45 -2.00
N TYR A 19 -1.40 13.80 -1.77
CA TYR A 19 -0.11 14.51 -1.62
C TYR A 19 0.23 15.36 -2.84
N TYR A 20 0.06 14.80 -4.05
CA TYR A 20 0.28 15.55 -5.29
C TYR A 20 -0.75 16.67 -5.46
N ALA A 21 -2.02 16.37 -5.21
CA ALA A 21 -3.09 17.35 -5.30
C ALA A 21 -2.91 18.52 -4.33
N ASP A 22 -2.47 18.26 -3.11
CA ASP A 22 -2.23 19.28 -2.09
C ASP A 22 -1.04 20.18 -2.47
N VAL A 23 0.05 19.61 -2.99
CA VAL A 23 1.17 20.38 -3.53
C VAL A 23 0.72 21.30 -4.68
N LEU A 24 -0.03 20.76 -5.64
CA LEU A 24 -0.50 21.52 -6.80
C LEU A 24 -1.49 22.61 -6.39
N LYS A 25 -2.37 22.36 -5.43
CA LYS A 25 -3.29 23.35 -4.86
C LYS A 25 -2.54 24.49 -4.16
N ARG A 26 -1.55 24.18 -3.33
CA ARG A 26 -0.72 25.22 -2.65
C ARG A 26 0.01 26.13 -3.63
N LYS A 27 0.40 25.59 -4.80
CA LYS A 27 1.04 26.35 -5.89
C LYS A 27 0.07 26.97 -6.89
N GLU A 28 -1.24 26.83 -6.67
CA GLU A 28 -2.30 27.32 -7.57
C GLU A 28 -2.15 26.78 -9.01
N ILE A 29 -1.63 25.55 -9.15
CA ILE A 29 -1.43 24.89 -10.45
C ILE A 29 -2.66 24.05 -10.78
N PRO A 30 -3.35 24.33 -11.91
CA PRO A 30 -4.46 23.50 -12.36
C PRO A 30 -4.00 22.10 -12.71
N TYR A 31 -4.73 21.09 -12.23
CA TYR A 31 -4.43 19.69 -12.50
C TYR A 31 -5.69 18.89 -12.82
N TYR A 32 -5.51 17.79 -13.56
CA TYR A 32 -6.57 16.87 -13.95
C TYR A 32 -6.10 15.45 -13.74
N PHE A 33 -6.98 14.61 -13.20
CA PHE A 33 -6.78 13.17 -13.17
C PHE A 33 -7.16 12.58 -14.53
N ILE A 34 -6.38 11.61 -15.02
CA ILE A 34 -6.74 10.74 -16.12
C ILE A 34 -6.74 9.33 -15.55
N SER A 35 -7.93 8.82 -15.25
CA SER A 35 -8.11 7.58 -14.51
C SER A 35 -8.73 6.47 -15.36
N TRP A 36 -8.63 5.25 -14.87
CA TRP A 36 -9.22 4.08 -15.52
C TRP A 36 -10.28 3.43 -14.64
N ASN A 37 -11.54 3.57 -15.02
CA ASN A 37 -12.66 2.87 -14.40
C ASN A 37 -12.73 1.42 -14.95
N ARG A 38 -12.19 0.47 -14.19
CA ARG A 38 -12.13 -0.94 -14.54
C ARG A 38 -13.38 -1.73 -14.14
N LYS A 39 -14.20 -1.18 -13.26
CA LYS A 39 -15.38 -1.86 -12.69
C LYS A 39 -16.70 -1.43 -13.32
N GLY A 40 -16.69 -0.42 -14.16
CA GLY A 40 -17.92 0.16 -14.72
C GLY A 40 -18.81 0.89 -13.69
N SER A 41 -18.34 1.06 -12.43
CA SER A 41 -19.11 1.79 -11.41
C SER A 41 -19.11 3.30 -11.70
N ASN A 42 -20.20 3.99 -11.29
CA ASN A 42 -20.33 5.44 -11.50
C ASN A 42 -19.61 6.29 -10.45
N ASP A 43 -19.00 5.68 -9.43
CA ASP A 43 -18.40 6.41 -8.30
C ASP A 43 -17.19 7.28 -8.70
N SER A 44 -16.45 6.88 -9.72
CA SER A 44 -15.29 7.61 -10.24
C SER A 44 -15.65 8.86 -11.05
N LEU A 45 -16.93 9.05 -11.38
CA LEU A 45 -17.43 10.18 -12.18
C LEU A 45 -17.70 11.45 -11.35
N LEU A 46 -17.63 11.35 -10.02
CA LEU A 46 -18.03 12.43 -9.10
C LEU A 46 -16.96 13.50 -8.84
N CYS A 47 -15.77 13.40 -9.45
CA CYS A 47 -14.71 14.41 -9.31
C CYS A 47 -14.65 15.30 -10.57
N GLU A 48 -14.87 16.60 -10.42
CA GLU A 48 -14.93 17.56 -11.52
C GLU A 48 -13.67 17.61 -12.41
N ASN A 49 -12.49 17.29 -11.82
CA ASN A 49 -11.21 17.30 -12.52
C ASN A 49 -10.77 15.91 -12.97
N ASN A 50 -11.68 14.94 -13.16
CA ASN A 50 -11.35 13.58 -13.53
C ASN A 50 -11.83 13.23 -14.94
N ILE A 51 -10.88 12.91 -15.82
CA ILE A 51 -11.12 12.39 -17.16
C ILE A 51 -11.05 10.87 -17.08
N VAL A 52 -12.18 10.20 -17.29
CA VAL A 52 -12.31 8.77 -17.00
C VAL A 52 -12.29 7.96 -18.30
N TYR A 53 -11.35 7.03 -18.39
CA TYR A 53 -11.37 5.95 -19.37
C TYR A 53 -12.17 4.78 -18.81
N THR A 54 -13.23 4.35 -19.48
CA THR A 54 -14.05 3.23 -19.04
C THR A 54 -13.82 2.02 -19.95
N LEU A 55 -13.25 0.97 -19.36
CA LEU A 55 -13.12 -0.35 -19.97
C LEU A 55 -13.08 -1.39 -18.83
N GLU A 56 -14.05 -2.29 -18.80
CA GLU A 56 -14.07 -3.36 -17.80
C GLU A 56 -12.87 -4.30 -17.98
N SER A 57 -12.10 -4.46 -16.91
CA SER A 57 -10.88 -5.27 -16.91
C SER A 57 -10.72 -5.92 -15.54
N ALA A 58 -11.15 -7.18 -15.43
CA ALA A 58 -11.06 -7.94 -14.18
C ALA A 58 -9.60 -8.28 -13.82
N GLU A 59 -9.34 -8.49 -12.54
CA GLU A 59 -7.99 -8.89 -12.06
C GLU A 59 -7.57 -10.27 -12.57
N THR A 60 -8.52 -11.13 -12.90
CA THR A 60 -8.32 -12.54 -13.27
C THR A 60 -8.17 -12.80 -14.78
N ILE A 61 -8.22 -11.74 -15.63
CA ILE A 61 -8.09 -11.92 -17.08
C ILE A 61 -6.67 -12.36 -17.50
N PRO A 62 -6.55 -13.06 -18.65
CA PRO A 62 -5.25 -13.48 -19.18
C PRO A 62 -4.28 -12.33 -19.40
N LEU A 63 -2.96 -12.57 -19.24
CA LEU A 63 -1.92 -11.53 -19.33
C LEU A 63 -1.92 -10.78 -20.66
N TYR A 64 -2.15 -11.47 -21.78
CA TYR A 64 -2.22 -10.82 -23.10
C TYR A 64 -3.36 -9.81 -23.19
N ARG A 65 -4.51 -10.12 -22.58
CA ARG A 65 -5.66 -9.22 -22.52
C ARG A 65 -5.34 -7.99 -21.67
N LYS A 66 -4.73 -8.17 -20.49
CA LYS A 66 -4.23 -7.06 -19.68
C LYS A 66 -3.29 -6.15 -20.45
N TYR A 67 -2.41 -6.74 -21.27
CA TYR A 67 -1.48 -5.98 -22.11
C TYR A 67 -2.24 -5.11 -23.12
N ILE A 68 -3.24 -5.67 -23.82
CA ILE A 68 -4.08 -4.93 -24.76
C ILE A 68 -4.85 -3.82 -24.05
N ASP A 69 -5.45 -4.10 -22.90
CA ASP A 69 -6.20 -3.12 -22.13
C ASP A 69 -5.32 -1.92 -21.72
N TYR A 70 -4.08 -2.18 -21.28
CA TYR A 70 -3.10 -1.13 -21.01
C TYR A 70 -2.68 -0.36 -22.26
N MET A 71 -2.58 -1.00 -23.42
CA MET A 71 -2.33 -0.31 -24.69
C MET A 71 -3.47 0.65 -25.04
N CYS A 72 -4.72 0.20 -24.89
CA CYS A 72 -5.91 1.03 -25.14
C CYS A 72 -5.97 2.21 -24.16
N PHE A 73 -5.79 1.97 -22.88
CA PHE A 73 -5.69 3.05 -21.88
C PHE A 73 -4.58 4.04 -22.21
N SER A 74 -3.40 3.55 -22.59
CA SER A 74 -2.28 4.43 -22.93
C SER A 74 -2.51 5.22 -24.22
N ALA A 75 -3.27 4.68 -25.18
CA ALA A 75 -3.67 5.41 -26.38
C ALA A 75 -4.66 6.54 -26.04
N PHE A 76 -5.62 6.27 -25.15
CA PHE A 76 -6.52 7.27 -24.62
C PHE A 76 -5.76 8.39 -23.88
N VAL A 77 -4.87 8.03 -22.95
CA VAL A 77 -4.06 9.00 -22.20
C VAL A 77 -3.25 9.89 -23.16
N ARG A 78 -2.60 9.32 -24.19
CA ARG A 78 -1.85 10.12 -25.17
C ARG A 78 -2.73 11.12 -25.88
N LYS A 79 -3.93 10.73 -26.34
CA LYS A 79 -4.88 11.62 -26.97
C LYS A 79 -5.30 12.77 -26.05
N GLU A 80 -5.54 12.46 -24.77
CA GLU A 80 -5.89 13.49 -23.78
C GLU A 80 -4.72 14.44 -23.50
N LEU A 81 -3.48 13.93 -23.43
CA LEU A 81 -2.29 14.76 -23.28
C LEU A 81 -2.03 15.68 -24.47
N GLU A 82 -2.30 15.21 -25.69
CA GLU A 82 -2.16 16.00 -26.93
C GLU A 82 -3.20 17.11 -27.02
N ASN A 83 -4.46 16.83 -26.63
CA ASN A 83 -5.56 17.78 -26.74
C ASN A 83 -5.62 18.77 -25.55
N GLY A 84 -5.12 18.37 -24.40
CA GLY A 84 -5.32 19.10 -23.14
C GLY A 84 -4.27 20.18 -22.83
N ASN A 85 -3.22 20.35 -23.68
CA ASN A 85 -2.13 21.31 -23.47
C ASN A 85 -1.51 21.23 -22.07
N TYR A 86 -1.12 20.03 -21.65
CA TYR A 86 -0.45 19.81 -20.38
C TYR A 86 1.05 20.13 -20.49
N ASP A 87 1.59 20.73 -19.42
CA ASP A 87 3.01 21.08 -19.33
C ASP A 87 3.81 20.00 -18.58
N PHE A 88 3.14 19.23 -17.71
CA PHE A 88 3.77 18.25 -16.83
C PHE A 88 2.86 17.03 -16.62
N VAL A 89 3.46 15.83 -16.42
CA VAL A 89 2.71 14.59 -16.23
C VAL A 89 3.20 13.84 -14.99
N ILE A 90 2.30 13.40 -14.14
CA ILE A 90 2.58 12.45 -13.05
C ILE A 90 1.98 11.12 -13.46
N VAL A 91 2.81 10.07 -13.60
CA VAL A 91 2.33 8.75 -14.02
C VAL A 91 2.55 7.72 -12.92
N HIS A 92 1.47 7.07 -12.55
CA HIS A 92 1.47 6.02 -11.52
C HIS A 92 1.59 4.64 -12.15
N THR A 93 2.31 3.75 -11.47
CA THR A 93 2.60 2.35 -11.78
C THR A 93 3.63 2.13 -12.88
N ILE A 94 4.35 1.02 -12.76
CA ILE A 94 5.34 0.57 -13.77
C ILE A 94 4.68 0.30 -15.11
N GLN A 95 3.48 -0.30 -15.10
CA GLN A 95 2.76 -0.64 -16.32
C GLN A 95 2.44 0.61 -17.15
N ALA A 96 1.76 1.59 -16.56
CA ALA A 96 1.44 2.84 -17.27
C ALA A 96 2.71 3.56 -17.74
N SER A 97 3.76 3.60 -16.90
CA SER A 97 5.04 4.20 -17.25
C SER A 97 5.72 3.50 -18.41
N LEU A 98 5.64 2.18 -18.53
CA LEU A 98 6.21 1.44 -19.67
C LEU A 98 5.46 1.71 -20.97
N PHE A 99 4.13 1.77 -20.95
CA PHE A 99 3.32 2.00 -22.14
C PHE A 99 3.35 3.46 -22.60
N LEU A 100 3.45 4.41 -21.69
CA LEU A 100 3.53 5.84 -21.99
C LEU A 100 4.97 6.35 -22.17
N GLY A 101 5.98 5.64 -21.65
CA GLY A 101 7.33 6.15 -21.47
C GLY A 101 8.02 6.62 -22.75
N LYS A 102 7.77 5.98 -23.92
CA LYS A 102 8.30 6.48 -25.20
C LYS A 102 7.73 7.86 -25.55
N TYR A 103 6.44 8.07 -25.31
CA TYR A 103 5.75 9.33 -25.54
C TYR A 103 6.21 10.39 -24.54
N LEU A 104 6.25 10.06 -23.24
CA LEU A 104 6.72 10.97 -22.19
C LEU A 104 8.17 11.41 -22.42
N LYS A 105 9.06 10.47 -22.71
CA LYS A 105 10.45 10.81 -23.04
C LYS A 105 10.56 11.76 -24.23
N LYS A 106 9.71 11.61 -25.24
CA LYS A 106 9.78 12.45 -26.46
C LYS A 106 9.23 13.86 -26.23
N TYR A 107 8.09 13.98 -25.54
CA TYR A 107 7.33 15.23 -25.46
C TYR A 107 7.38 15.90 -24.09
N PHE A 108 7.73 15.15 -23.03
CA PHE A 108 7.78 15.61 -21.64
C PHE A 108 9.14 15.30 -20.98
N ASN A 109 10.23 15.27 -21.72
CA ASN A 109 11.56 14.98 -21.15
C ASN A 109 11.86 15.92 -20.00
N ASN A 110 12.23 15.36 -18.82
CA ASN A 110 12.40 16.08 -17.55
C ASN A 110 11.16 16.89 -17.08
N LYS A 111 9.97 16.51 -17.55
CA LYS A 111 8.67 17.10 -17.19
C LYS A 111 7.64 16.04 -16.84
N TYR A 112 8.09 14.95 -16.23
CA TYR A 112 7.19 13.94 -15.69
C TYR A 112 7.77 13.29 -14.43
N ILE A 113 6.86 12.82 -13.56
CA ILE A 113 7.17 12.01 -12.40
C ILE A 113 6.73 10.58 -12.68
N ILE A 114 7.56 9.59 -12.28
CA ILE A 114 7.16 8.18 -12.23
C ILE A 114 6.95 7.80 -10.77
N ASP A 115 5.74 7.34 -10.41
CA ASP A 115 5.39 6.87 -9.08
C ASP A 115 5.13 5.35 -9.09
N ILE A 116 6.04 4.60 -8.47
CA ILE A 116 6.06 3.14 -8.46
C ILE A 116 5.32 2.65 -7.22
N ARG A 117 4.18 1.99 -7.42
CA ARG A 117 3.30 1.51 -6.34
C ARG A 117 3.39 0.02 -6.10
N ASP A 118 3.72 -0.76 -7.15
CA ASP A 118 3.74 -2.21 -7.10
C ASP A 118 4.84 -2.76 -8.02
N TYR A 119 5.30 -3.98 -7.73
CA TYR A 119 6.15 -4.72 -8.64
C TYR A 119 5.39 -5.13 -9.90
N SER A 120 6.08 -5.15 -11.04
CA SER A 120 5.51 -5.63 -12.29
C SER A 120 6.41 -6.67 -12.95
N LYS A 121 5.83 -7.83 -13.29
CA LYS A 121 6.54 -8.88 -14.07
C LYS A 121 7.02 -8.37 -15.43
N LEU A 122 6.48 -7.26 -15.94
CA LEU A 122 6.98 -6.62 -17.16
C LEU A 122 8.44 -6.17 -17.05
N LEU A 123 8.94 -5.93 -15.82
CA LEU A 123 10.35 -5.59 -15.60
C LEU A 123 11.31 -6.74 -15.96
N ILE A 124 10.87 -7.99 -15.96
CA ILE A 124 11.70 -9.12 -16.39
C ILE A 124 12.16 -8.91 -17.84
N ILE A 125 11.28 -8.36 -18.70
CA ILE A 125 11.54 -8.14 -20.13
C ILE A 125 11.98 -6.72 -20.41
N TYR A 126 11.36 -5.74 -19.76
CA TYR A 126 11.49 -4.33 -20.11
C TYR A 126 12.34 -3.50 -19.14
N LYS A 127 13.17 -4.14 -18.28
CA LYS A 127 13.99 -3.45 -17.26
C LYS A 127 14.84 -2.33 -17.83
N SER A 128 15.60 -2.59 -18.91
CA SER A 128 16.47 -1.59 -19.54
C SER A 128 15.69 -0.43 -20.18
N ARG A 129 14.48 -0.70 -20.68
CA ARG A 129 13.61 0.35 -21.24
C ARG A 129 13.04 1.22 -20.11
N PHE A 130 12.57 0.59 -19.04
CA PHE A 130 12.07 1.28 -17.87
C PHE A 130 13.13 2.17 -17.24
N HIS A 131 14.36 1.65 -17.08
CA HIS A 131 15.50 2.44 -16.59
C HIS A 131 15.78 3.70 -17.42
N LYS A 132 15.68 3.62 -18.75
CA LYS A 132 15.80 4.81 -19.61
C LYS A 132 14.71 5.85 -19.34
N TYR A 133 13.50 5.41 -18.97
CA TYR A 133 12.39 6.33 -18.66
C TYR A 133 12.59 6.98 -17.30
N LEU A 134 13.08 6.22 -16.31
CA LEU A 134 13.46 6.75 -14.99
C LEU A 134 14.52 7.85 -15.08
N LYS A 135 15.53 7.69 -15.96
CA LYS A 135 16.58 8.69 -16.18
C LYS A 135 16.11 9.97 -16.92
N CYS A 136 14.97 9.90 -17.57
CA CYS A 136 14.39 11.05 -18.29
C CYS A 136 13.25 11.71 -17.50
N SER A 137 12.91 11.21 -16.33
CA SER A 137 11.91 11.81 -15.44
C SER A 137 12.53 12.95 -14.60
N ALA A 138 11.69 13.88 -14.18
CA ALA A 138 12.07 14.92 -13.23
C ALA A 138 12.24 14.37 -11.80
N LEU A 139 11.42 13.36 -11.44
CA LEU A 139 11.43 12.71 -10.13
C LEU A 139 10.94 11.26 -10.25
N ASN A 140 11.54 10.36 -9.48
CA ASN A 140 11.07 8.99 -9.32
C ASN A 140 10.66 8.75 -7.86
N CYS A 141 9.45 8.20 -7.68
CA CYS A 141 8.90 7.90 -6.38
C CYS A 141 8.63 6.41 -6.23
N VAL A 142 8.73 5.92 -4.99
CA VAL A 142 8.40 4.53 -4.61
C VAL A 142 7.49 4.54 -3.39
N SER A 143 6.52 3.63 -3.34
CA SER A 143 5.64 3.51 -2.16
C SER A 143 6.26 2.73 -1.01
N SER A 144 7.42 2.12 -1.23
CA SER A 144 8.15 1.36 -0.22
C SER A 144 9.65 1.44 -0.47
N PRO A 145 10.47 1.65 0.57
CA PRO A 145 11.93 1.56 0.45
C PRO A 145 12.41 0.14 0.06
N GLY A 146 11.60 -0.89 0.31
CA GLY A 146 11.89 -2.26 -0.14
C GLY A 146 12.01 -2.41 -1.65
N PHE A 147 11.36 -1.55 -2.42
CA PHE A 147 11.42 -1.59 -3.89
C PHE A 147 12.81 -1.25 -4.44
N LEU A 148 13.66 -0.59 -3.67
CA LEU A 148 15.04 -0.29 -4.07
C LEU A 148 15.86 -1.56 -4.30
N SER A 149 15.48 -2.70 -3.74
CA SER A 149 16.15 -3.99 -3.91
C SER A 149 16.15 -4.51 -5.35
N TRP A 150 15.16 -4.14 -6.16
CA TRP A 150 15.00 -4.59 -7.55
C TRP A 150 15.01 -3.44 -8.58
N LEU A 151 15.05 -2.20 -8.13
CA LEU A 151 15.19 -1.02 -8.97
C LEU A 151 16.67 -0.72 -9.29
N PRO A 152 16.96 0.10 -10.33
CA PRO A 152 18.33 0.48 -10.66
C PRO A 152 18.99 1.29 -9.56
N GLY A 153 20.20 0.88 -9.13
CA GLY A 153 20.93 1.55 -8.05
C GLY A 153 21.58 2.89 -8.46
N ASP A 154 21.63 3.23 -9.76
CA ASP A 154 22.13 4.48 -10.31
C ASP A 154 21.02 5.52 -10.58
N THR A 155 19.87 5.32 -9.99
CA THR A 155 18.70 6.20 -10.10
C THR A 155 18.26 6.61 -8.70
N GLU A 156 18.01 7.89 -8.50
CA GLU A 156 17.47 8.41 -7.24
C GLU A 156 15.96 8.17 -7.12
N PHE A 157 15.52 7.80 -5.94
CA PHE A 157 14.12 7.58 -5.60
C PHE A 157 13.75 8.31 -4.31
N THR A 158 12.51 8.74 -4.23
CA THR A 158 11.90 9.33 -3.03
C THR A 158 10.74 8.48 -2.58
N VAL A 159 10.63 8.25 -1.27
CA VAL A 159 9.54 7.46 -0.71
C VAL A 159 8.27 8.31 -0.69
N SER A 160 7.19 7.75 -1.26
CA SER A 160 5.84 8.29 -1.26
C SER A 160 4.92 7.30 -0.56
N HIS A 161 4.69 7.48 0.72
CA HIS A 161 3.90 6.55 1.52
C HIS A 161 2.48 6.35 0.98
N ASN A 162 1.95 5.12 1.11
CA ASN A 162 0.56 4.83 0.75
C ASN A 162 -0.38 5.16 1.92
N LEU A 163 -0.38 6.40 2.34
CA LEU A 163 -1.06 6.90 3.52
C LEU A 163 -1.80 8.21 3.17
N ARG A 164 -2.83 8.57 3.92
CA ARG A 164 -3.41 9.91 3.84
C ARG A 164 -2.55 10.87 4.65
N SER A 165 -2.33 12.07 4.13
CA SER A 165 -1.46 13.08 4.75
C SER A 165 -1.88 13.44 6.18
N ASP A 166 -3.19 13.42 6.47
CA ASP A 166 -3.76 13.73 7.78
C ASP A 166 -3.67 12.58 8.81
N SER A 167 -3.39 11.35 8.34
CA SER A 167 -3.44 10.16 9.20
C SER A 167 -2.24 10.05 10.14
N VAL A 168 -1.07 10.51 9.71
CA VAL A 168 0.18 10.42 10.51
C VAL A 168 0.12 11.30 11.77
N TYR A 169 -0.64 12.38 11.71
CA TYR A 169 -0.74 13.38 12.78
C TYR A 169 -1.85 13.09 13.80
N ARG A 170 -2.62 12.02 13.61
CA ARG A 170 -3.65 11.62 14.58
C ARG A 170 -2.97 11.07 15.84
N ASP A 171 -3.39 11.56 16.99
CA ASP A 171 -2.91 11.09 18.28
C ASP A 171 -3.92 10.12 18.89
N TYR A 172 -3.59 8.84 18.85
CA TYR A 172 -4.36 7.79 19.51
C TYR A 172 -3.75 7.49 20.88
N LYS A 173 -4.61 7.26 21.87
CA LYS A 173 -4.16 6.83 23.19
C LYS A 173 -3.61 5.42 23.12
N TYR A 174 -2.46 5.22 23.76
CA TYR A 174 -1.95 3.89 23.99
C TYR A 174 -2.87 3.13 24.94
N VAL A 175 -3.26 1.93 24.58
CA VAL A 175 -4.07 1.04 25.41
C VAL A 175 -3.25 -0.21 25.72
N LEU A 176 -3.04 -0.48 27.04
CA LEU A 176 -2.51 -1.76 27.51
C LEU A 176 -3.47 -2.88 27.10
N PHE A 177 -2.96 -3.95 26.51
CA PHE A 177 -3.81 -5.09 26.20
C PHE A 177 -4.26 -5.84 27.45
N ASP A 178 -5.51 -6.32 27.45
CA ASP A 178 -6.03 -7.20 28.49
C ASP A 178 -5.37 -8.58 28.34
N LYS A 179 -4.48 -8.94 29.26
CA LYS A 179 -3.76 -10.22 29.24
C LYS A 179 -4.67 -11.46 29.39
N LYS A 180 -5.94 -11.30 29.75
CA LYS A 180 -6.88 -12.43 29.82
C LYS A 180 -7.32 -12.94 28.48
N ILE A 181 -7.55 -12.04 27.52
CA ILE A 181 -7.93 -12.38 26.13
C ILE A 181 -7.15 -11.45 25.21
N ILE A 182 -6.29 -12.04 24.38
CA ILE A 182 -5.50 -11.33 23.38
C ILE A 182 -6.29 -11.30 22.07
N ARG A 183 -6.51 -10.12 21.52
CA ARG A 183 -7.25 -9.91 20.26
C ARG A 183 -6.29 -9.63 19.13
N ILE A 184 -6.18 -10.57 18.18
CA ILE A 184 -5.34 -10.42 16.98
C ILE A 184 -6.23 -10.11 15.80
N LEU A 185 -5.98 -8.97 15.15
CA LEU A 185 -6.76 -8.49 14.02
C LEU A 185 -6.02 -8.69 12.69
N THR A 186 -6.69 -9.31 11.73
CA THR A 186 -6.34 -9.27 10.30
C THR A 186 -7.36 -8.39 9.60
N ILE A 187 -6.95 -7.21 9.11
CA ILE A 187 -7.87 -6.23 8.52
C ILE A 187 -7.57 -5.98 7.04
N GLY A 188 -8.62 -5.73 6.23
CA GLY A 188 -8.53 -5.41 4.80
C GLY A 188 -8.73 -6.61 3.89
N GLN A 189 -8.00 -6.70 2.77
CA GLN A 189 -8.18 -7.78 1.82
C GLN A 189 -7.60 -9.11 2.30
N LEU A 190 -8.42 -10.16 2.30
CA LEU A 190 -8.05 -11.53 2.66
C LEU A 190 -7.69 -12.29 1.37
N ARG A 191 -6.49 -12.03 0.81
CA ARG A 191 -6.08 -12.55 -0.50
C ARG A 191 -5.33 -13.88 -0.43
N ASP A 192 -4.52 -14.06 0.58
CA ASP A 192 -3.63 -15.21 0.71
C ASP A 192 -4.15 -16.19 1.75
N TYR A 193 -4.37 -17.44 1.31
CA TYR A 193 -4.81 -18.51 2.20
C TYR A 193 -3.68 -18.98 3.12
N SER A 194 -2.47 -19.14 2.59
CA SER A 194 -1.35 -19.76 3.31
C SER A 194 -0.95 -18.98 4.56
N THR A 195 -0.73 -17.67 4.44
CA THR A 195 -0.34 -16.83 5.58
C THR A 195 -1.46 -16.66 6.61
N ASN A 196 -2.73 -16.56 6.14
CA ASN A 196 -3.86 -16.42 7.04
C ASN A 196 -4.22 -17.74 7.73
N SER A 197 -4.12 -18.89 7.06
CA SER A 197 -4.31 -20.20 7.71
C SER A 197 -3.25 -20.47 8.77
N ARG A 198 -2.01 -20.01 8.56
CA ARG A 198 -0.92 -20.13 9.53
C ARG A 198 -1.25 -19.41 10.86
N ILE A 199 -1.85 -18.21 10.81
CA ILE A 199 -2.33 -17.53 12.02
C ILE A 199 -3.50 -18.29 12.67
N ILE A 200 -4.43 -18.81 11.87
CA ILE A 200 -5.56 -19.61 12.38
C ILE A 200 -5.05 -20.88 13.06
N ASP A 201 -4.12 -21.62 12.45
CA ASP A 201 -3.56 -22.84 13.02
C ASP A 201 -2.73 -22.58 14.30
N ALA A 202 -2.06 -21.43 14.37
CA ALA A 202 -1.28 -21.07 15.56
C ALA A 202 -2.14 -20.77 16.80
N PHE A 203 -3.33 -20.24 16.62
CA PHE A 203 -4.15 -19.70 17.73
C PHE A 203 -5.58 -20.25 17.79
N GLY A 204 -6.06 -20.98 16.80
CA GLY A 204 -7.47 -21.37 16.66
C GLY A 204 -8.01 -22.25 17.79
N ASP A 205 -7.16 -22.92 18.57
CA ASP A 205 -7.51 -23.74 19.72
C ASP A 205 -7.25 -23.04 21.07
N LYS A 206 -6.76 -21.79 21.08
CA LYS A 206 -6.35 -21.07 22.30
C LYS A 206 -7.49 -20.23 22.86
N ASN A 207 -8.07 -20.64 23.97
CA ASN A 207 -9.16 -19.92 24.63
C ASN A 207 -8.78 -18.50 25.11
N SER A 208 -7.48 -18.22 25.27
CA SER A 208 -6.96 -16.90 25.64
C SER A 208 -6.75 -15.96 24.45
N VAL A 209 -7.05 -16.40 23.23
CA VAL A 209 -6.86 -15.60 22.00
C VAL A 209 -8.17 -15.51 21.22
N LEU A 210 -8.49 -14.34 20.74
CA LEU A 210 -9.55 -14.08 19.76
C LEU A 210 -8.92 -13.63 18.42
N LEU A 211 -9.15 -14.39 17.37
CA LEU A 211 -8.76 -14.00 16.02
C LEU A 211 -9.92 -13.29 15.33
N HIS A 212 -9.69 -12.07 14.90
CA HIS A 212 -10.69 -11.28 14.16
C HIS A 212 -10.20 -10.99 12.74
N PHE A 213 -10.95 -11.49 11.75
CA PHE A 213 -10.74 -11.21 10.33
C PHE A 213 -11.80 -10.22 9.84
N ALA A 214 -11.40 -8.95 9.70
CA ALA A 214 -12.25 -7.87 9.20
C ALA A 214 -11.90 -7.53 7.76
N GLY A 215 -12.76 -7.90 6.83
CA GLY A 215 -12.55 -7.67 5.41
C GLY A 215 -13.11 -8.78 4.52
N ASN A 216 -12.78 -8.69 3.23
CA ASN A 216 -13.19 -9.68 2.25
C ASN A 216 -12.04 -9.96 1.26
N GLY A 217 -12.13 -11.05 0.53
CA GLY A 217 -11.13 -11.45 -0.46
C GLY A 217 -11.34 -12.89 -0.92
N ASN A 218 -10.57 -13.32 -1.89
CA ASN A 218 -10.68 -14.65 -2.50
C ASN A 218 -10.28 -15.80 -1.55
N ALA A 219 -9.56 -15.54 -0.46
CA ALA A 219 -9.21 -16.56 0.52
C ALA A 219 -10.28 -16.74 1.63
N LYS A 220 -11.25 -15.81 1.76
CA LYS A 220 -12.18 -15.77 2.90
C LYS A 220 -12.95 -17.07 3.06
N GLU A 221 -13.60 -17.55 2.01
CA GLU A 221 -14.44 -18.76 2.06
C GLU A 221 -13.63 -19.98 2.48
N SER A 222 -12.45 -20.19 1.90
CA SER A 222 -11.57 -21.30 2.28
C SER A 222 -11.04 -21.21 3.71
N LEU A 223 -10.85 -20.00 4.24
CA LEU A 223 -10.47 -19.79 5.65
C LEU A 223 -11.64 -20.08 6.61
N GLU A 224 -12.87 -19.69 6.24
CA GLU A 224 -14.09 -20.03 7.00
C GLU A 224 -14.31 -21.55 7.02
N GLU A 225 -14.11 -22.23 5.89
CA GLU A 225 -14.15 -23.71 5.81
C GLU A 225 -13.10 -24.36 6.71
N LEU A 226 -11.86 -23.86 6.73
CA LEU A 226 -10.81 -24.35 7.63
C LEU A 226 -11.24 -24.26 9.10
N VAL A 227 -11.78 -23.11 9.51
CA VAL A 227 -12.25 -22.88 10.89
C VAL A 227 -13.39 -23.85 11.27
N LEU A 228 -14.32 -24.08 10.36
CA LEU A 228 -15.42 -25.05 10.56
C LEU A 228 -14.90 -26.48 10.67
N GLN A 229 -13.99 -26.90 9.78
CA GLN A 229 -13.38 -28.24 9.81
C GLN A 229 -12.61 -28.50 11.08
N ARG A 230 -11.85 -27.50 11.57
CA ARG A 230 -11.07 -27.56 12.81
C ARG A 230 -11.92 -27.34 14.07
N LYS A 231 -13.18 -26.92 13.91
CA LYS A 231 -14.12 -26.60 15.01
C LYS A 231 -13.60 -25.50 15.96
N TYR A 232 -12.82 -24.56 15.44
CA TYR A 232 -12.32 -23.43 16.21
C TYR A 232 -13.45 -22.45 16.54
N LYS A 233 -13.53 -22.03 17.82
CA LYS A 233 -14.61 -21.18 18.33
C LYS A 233 -14.17 -19.72 18.56
N ASN A 234 -12.89 -19.47 18.51
CA ASN A 234 -12.26 -18.17 18.81
C ASN A 234 -11.81 -17.43 17.55
N VAL A 235 -12.33 -17.80 16.39
CA VAL A 235 -12.06 -17.15 15.09
C VAL A 235 -13.34 -16.53 14.55
N VAL A 236 -13.32 -15.22 14.28
CA VAL A 236 -14.48 -14.45 13.83
C VAL A 236 -14.18 -13.77 12.51
N PHE A 237 -15.09 -13.87 11.54
CA PHE A 237 -15.06 -13.16 10.26
C PHE A 237 -16.22 -12.17 10.22
N THR A 238 -15.94 -10.86 10.11
CA THR A 238 -16.98 -9.82 10.04
C THR A 238 -17.31 -9.35 8.63
N GLY A 239 -16.52 -9.80 7.62
CA GLY A 239 -16.74 -9.39 6.24
C GLY A 239 -16.33 -7.95 5.95
N ARG A 240 -16.94 -7.35 4.91
CA ARG A 240 -16.63 -5.97 4.51
C ARG A 240 -17.08 -4.99 5.59
N TYR A 241 -16.28 -3.96 5.78
CA TYR A 241 -16.55 -2.83 6.67
C TYR A 241 -16.48 -1.51 5.88
N ARG A 242 -17.12 -0.48 6.38
CA ARG A 242 -17.02 0.88 5.84
C ARG A 242 -15.74 1.54 6.35
N LYS A 243 -15.18 2.47 5.59
CA LYS A 243 -13.91 3.13 5.95
C LYS A 243 -13.98 3.87 7.30
N GLU A 244 -15.15 4.38 7.64
CA GLU A 244 -15.44 5.07 8.90
C GLU A 244 -15.34 4.13 10.11
N GLU A 245 -15.61 2.84 9.91
CA GLU A 245 -15.57 1.80 10.96
C GLU A 245 -14.15 1.28 11.22
N GLU A 246 -13.19 1.57 10.34
CA GLU A 246 -11.82 1.04 10.40
C GLU A 246 -11.13 1.37 11.73
N ASN A 247 -11.25 2.60 12.20
CA ASN A 247 -10.64 3.04 13.45
C ASN A 247 -11.18 2.24 14.65
N ASP A 248 -12.50 2.08 14.75
CA ASP A 248 -13.15 1.35 15.85
C ASP A 248 -12.76 -0.14 15.85
N ILE A 249 -12.62 -0.72 14.66
CA ILE A 249 -12.18 -2.11 14.50
C ILE A 249 -10.74 -2.28 14.99
N VAL A 250 -9.86 -1.37 14.60
CA VAL A 250 -8.43 -1.41 14.98
C VAL A 250 -8.25 -1.13 16.48
N GLU A 251 -9.01 -0.21 17.05
CA GLU A 251 -8.93 0.11 18.49
C GLU A 251 -9.24 -1.08 19.39
N ARG A 252 -10.15 -1.95 18.97
CA ARG A 252 -10.51 -3.18 19.71
C ARG A 252 -9.46 -4.28 19.65
N ALA A 253 -8.46 -4.17 18.81
CA ALA A 253 -7.38 -5.14 18.68
C ALA A 253 -6.25 -4.86 19.68
N ASP A 254 -5.56 -5.93 20.10
CA ASP A 254 -4.31 -5.86 20.87
C ASP A 254 -3.11 -5.99 19.93
N PHE A 255 -3.20 -6.82 18.89
CA PHE A 255 -2.18 -7.02 17.85
C PHE A 255 -2.77 -6.91 16.46
N ILE A 256 -1.94 -6.48 15.50
CA ILE A 256 -2.29 -6.51 14.07
C ILE A 256 -1.43 -7.56 13.35
N ASN A 257 -2.09 -8.51 12.70
CA ASN A 257 -1.45 -9.48 11.83
C ASN A 257 -1.12 -8.86 10.47
N ILE A 258 0.18 -8.85 10.14
CA ILE A 258 0.71 -8.34 8.87
C ILE A 258 1.56 -9.41 8.18
N LEU A 259 1.30 -10.68 8.43
CA LEU A 259 1.95 -11.74 7.68
C LEU A 259 1.57 -11.62 6.20
N LEU A 260 2.58 -11.68 5.34
CA LEU A 260 2.46 -11.55 3.89
C LEU A 260 3.08 -12.78 3.22
N PRO A 261 2.68 -13.13 2.00
CA PRO A 261 3.39 -14.13 1.19
C PRO A 261 4.86 -13.75 0.99
N THR A 262 5.72 -14.76 0.75
CA THR A 262 7.17 -14.58 0.60
C THR A 262 7.60 -14.22 -0.83
N GLY A 263 6.67 -13.80 -1.69
CA GLY A 263 6.98 -13.33 -3.04
C GLY A 263 7.77 -12.01 -3.06
N ILE A 264 8.57 -11.80 -4.10
CA ILE A 264 9.40 -10.58 -4.27
C ILE A 264 8.59 -9.28 -4.15
N HIS A 265 7.33 -9.30 -4.56
CA HIS A 265 6.43 -8.17 -4.38
C HIS A 265 6.08 -7.99 -2.91
N ASP A 266 5.62 -9.05 -2.27
CA ASP A 266 4.98 -9.02 -0.96
C ASP A 266 5.96 -8.69 0.18
N VAL A 267 7.18 -9.23 0.13
CA VAL A 267 8.23 -8.94 1.12
C VAL A 267 8.74 -7.50 1.04
N ASN A 268 8.55 -6.82 -0.08
CA ASN A 268 9.07 -5.47 -0.32
C ASN A 268 8.02 -4.35 -0.16
N ILE A 269 6.75 -4.68 0.05
CA ILE A 269 5.71 -3.65 0.23
C ILE A 269 5.64 -3.14 1.66
N MET A 270 5.24 -1.86 1.81
CA MET A 270 4.76 -1.32 3.08
C MET A 270 3.23 -1.45 3.11
N SER A 271 2.73 -2.40 3.89
CA SER A 271 1.30 -2.68 4.01
C SER A 271 0.53 -1.53 4.66
N ASN A 272 -0.70 -1.27 4.21
CA ASN A 272 -1.59 -0.33 4.91
C ASN A 272 -1.82 -0.73 6.37
N ARG A 273 -1.79 -2.03 6.69
CA ARG A 273 -1.88 -2.54 8.08
C ARG A 273 -0.73 -2.06 8.95
N PHE A 274 0.49 -1.91 8.37
CA PHE A 274 1.64 -1.37 9.07
C PHE A 274 1.37 0.07 9.54
N TYR A 275 0.87 0.91 8.64
CA TYR A 275 0.53 2.29 8.99
C TYR A 275 -0.59 2.37 10.03
N LEU A 276 -1.63 1.54 9.89
CA LEU A 276 -2.69 1.45 10.89
C LEU A 276 -2.15 1.04 12.26
N ALA A 277 -1.26 0.04 12.29
CA ALA A 277 -0.64 -0.41 13.53
C ALA A 277 0.19 0.69 14.20
N VAL A 278 1.00 1.44 13.44
CA VAL A 278 1.79 2.56 13.96
C VAL A 278 0.89 3.69 14.46
N ILE A 279 -0.13 4.08 13.68
CA ILE A 279 -1.05 5.17 14.03
C ILE A 279 -1.82 4.86 15.31
N HIS A 280 -2.35 3.62 15.42
CA HIS A 280 -3.14 3.17 16.57
C HIS A 280 -2.30 2.59 17.71
N ARG A 281 -0.97 2.64 17.60
CA ARG A 281 -0.04 2.05 18.59
C ARG A 281 -0.39 0.60 18.91
N LYS A 282 -0.50 -0.24 17.89
CA LYS A 282 -0.77 -1.68 18.05
C LYS A 282 0.48 -2.48 17.68
N PRO A 283 0.96 -3.36 18.56
CA PRO A 283 2.03 -4.29 18.19
C PRO A 283 1.65 -5.15 16.98
N MET A 284 2.66 -5.49 16.17
CA MET A 284 2.50 -6.17 14.89
C MET A 284 3.06 -7.58 14.92
N ILE A 285 2.51 -8.46 14.09
CA ILE A 285 3.11 -9.76 13.75
C ILE A 285 3.50 -9.71 12.28
N VAL A 286 4.80 -9.81 11.98
CA VAL A 286 5.35 -9.66 10.62
C VAL A 286 6.29 -10.80 10.26
N ASN A 287 6.47 -11.06 8.94
CA ASN A 287 7.48 -12.00 8.46
C ASN A 287 8.89 -11.41 8.56
N GLU A 288 9.88 -12.24 8.91
CA GLU A 288 11.31 -11.89 8.98
C GLU A 288 11.84 -11.35 7.63
N GLU A 289 11.43 -11.93 6.51
CA GLU A 289 11.88 -11.54 5.18
C GLU A 289 11.31 -10.20 4.70
N SER A 290 10.28 -9.68 5.38
CA SER A 290 9.60 -8.47 4.94
C SER A 290 10.38 -7.20 5.26
N ILE A 291 10.25 -6.18 4.39
CA ILE A 291 10.80 -4.85 4.68
C ILE A 291 10.25 -4.29 6.01
N GLN A 292 9.05 -4.70 6.40
CA GLN A 292 8.38 -4.26 7.62
C GLN A 292 9.08 -4.81 8.88
N ALA A 293 9.67 -6.02 8.81
CA ALA A 293 10.42 -6.61 9.91
C ALA A 293 11.55 -5.70 10.39
N ARG A 294 12.28 -5.05 9.45
CA ARG A 294 13.35 -4.11 9.78
C ARG A 294 12.87 -2.95 10.66
N TYR A 295 11.67 -2.44 10.41
CA TYR A 295 11.06 -1.37 11.23
C TYR A 295 10.56 -1.91 12.56
N VAL A 296 9.94 -3.11 12.56
CA VAL A 296 9.44 -3.75 13.77
C VAL A 296 10.59 -4.04 14.74
N GLU A 297 11.72 -4.55 14.27
CA GLU A 297 12.91 -4.78 15.08
C GLU A 297 13.56 -3.47 15.54
N LYS A 298 13.83 -2.55 14.60
CA LYS A 298 14.48 -1.26 14.88
C LYS A 298 13.76 -0.46 15.95
N TYR A 299 12.42 -0.45 15.89
CA TYR A 299 11.57 0.37 16.76
C TYR A 299 10.79 -0.44 17.80
N ARG A 300 11.06 -1.75 17.95
CA ARG A 300 10.41 -2.64 18.93
C ARG A 300 8.89 -2.65 18.81
N LEU A 301 8.36 -2.70 17.58
CA LEU A 301 6.93 -2.52 17.30
C LEU A 301 6.14 -3.83 17.28
N GLY A 302 6.71 -4.96 17.69
CA GLY A 302 5.99 -6.23 17.68
C GLY A 302 6.89 -7.46 17.52
N VAL A 303 6.33 -8.50 16.92
CA VAL A 303 6.93 -9.83 16.78
C VAL A 303 7.32 -10.10 15.35
N VAL A 304 8.57 -10.51 15.15
CA VAL A 304 9.08 -10.98 13.86
C VAL A 304 9.14 -12.50 13.86
N VAL A 305 8.54 -13.15 12.85
CA VAL A 305 8.45 -14.60 12.73
C VAL A 305 8.92 -15.08 11.36
N ASN A 306 9.64 -16.21 11.33
CA ASN A 306 9.97 -16.94 10.11
C ASN A 306 9.02 -18.13 9.90
N GLU A 307 9.22 -18.88 8.80
CA GLU A 307 8.33 -20.01 8.47
C GLU A 307 8.36 -21.15 9.48
N GLN A 308 9.48 -21.34 10.20
CA GLN A 308 9.70 -22.44 11.15
C GLN A 308 9.29 -22.09 12.58
N ASP A 309 9.05 -20.81 12.86
CA ASP A 309 8.73 -20.36 14.21
C ASP A 309 7.34 -20.80 14.67
N ASN A 310 7.24 -21.16 15.95
CA ASN A 310 5.97 -21.22 16.66
C ASN A 310 5.51 -19.81 16.98
N ILE A 311 4.57 -19.29 16.17
CA ILE A 311 4.05 -17.92 16.30
C ILE A 311 3.47 -17.68 17.71
N CYS A 312 2.76 -18.68 18.27
CA CYS A 312 2.16 -18.57 19.59
C CYS A 312 3.22 -18.38 20.68
N GLU A 313 4.27 -19.17 20.67
CA GLU A 313 5.38 -19.05 21.64
C GLU A 313 6.08 -17.69 21.54
N LYS A 314 6.42 -17.25 20.32
CA LYS A 314 7.04 -15.93 20.12
C LYS A 314 6.15 -14.77 20.56
N LEU A 315 4.85 -14.87 20.31
CA LEU A 315 3.91 -13.86 20.77
C LEU A 315 3.81 -13.81 22.29
N MET A 316 3.74 -14.97 22.96
CA MET A 316 3.69 -15.03 24.42
C MET A 316 4.96 -14.50 25.06
N GLN A 317 6.14 -14.86 24.52
CA GLN A 317 7.42 -14.29 24.97
C GLN A 317 7.46 -12.76 24.81
N TYR A 318 6.95 -12.23 23.69
CA TYR A 318 6.87 -10.78 23.47
C TYR A 318 5.96 -10.12 24.52
N ILE A 319 4.81 -10.72 24.84
CA ILE A 319 3.86 -10.20 25.84
C ILE A 319 4.47 -10.20 27.24
N ASP A 320 5.18 -11.26 27.60
CA ASP A 320 5.82 -11.38 28.92
C ASP A 320 6.97 -10.36 29.11
N LEU A 321 7.66 -9.99 28.03
CA LEU A 321 8.75 -9.04 28.00
C LEU A 321 8.32 -7.62 27.58
N PHE A 322 7.01 -7.39 27.40
CA PHE A 322 6.51 -6.14 26.84
C PHE A 322 6.77 -4.95 27.75
N ASP A 323 7.50 -3.98 27.21
CA ASP A 323 7.75 -2.68 27.81
C ASP A 323 6.95 -1.60 27.08
N ALA A 324 5.97 -1.03 27.76
CA ALA A 324 5.06 -0.05 27.21
C ALA A 324 5.75 1.27 26.81
N ASP A 325 6.74 1.69 27.61
CA ASP A 325 7.43 2.95 27.36
C ASP A 325 8.34 2.84 26.13
N LEU A 326 9.09 1.75 26.02
CA LEU A 326 9.93 1.46 24.86
C LEU A 326 9.10 1.27 23.57
N PHE A 327 7.94 0.64 23.68
CA PHE A 327 7.04 0.49 22.53
C PHE A 327 6.48 1.84 22.09
N ASN A 328 6.04 2.69 23.01
CA ASN A 328 5.52 4.02 22.71
C ASN A 328 6.59 4.93 22.09
N GLU A 329 7.81 4.92 22.65
CA GLU A 329 8.96 5.62 22.07
C GLU A 329 9.20 5.15 20.63
N GLY A 330 9.20 3.83 20.38
CA GLY A 330 9.32 3.27 19.04
C GLY A 330 8.25 3.77 18.07
N CYS A 331 6.99 3.82 18.53
CA CYS A 331 5.89 4.38 17.74
C CYS A 331 6.09 5.86 17.39
N ASP A 332 6.62 6.66 18.33
CA ASP A 332 6.89 8.08 18.09
C ASP A 332 8.06 8.27 17.12
N LEU A 333 9.11 7.47 17.24
CA LEU A 333 10.27 7.52 16.34
C LEU A 333 9.89 7.15 14.91
N ILE A 334 9.13 6.08 14.69
CA ILE A 334 8.70 5.70 13.34
C ILE A 334 7.71 6.72 12.74
N LYS A 335 6.79 7.28 13.54
CA LYS A 335 5.92 8.37 13.09
C LYS A 335 6.73 9.58 12.63
N LYS A 336 7.77 9.95 13.37
CA LYS A 336 8.67 11.05 13.02
C LYS A 336 9.44 10.76 11.72
N GLU A 337 9.93 9.53 11.53
CA GLU A 337 10.62 9.10 10.30
C GLU A 337 9.66 9.23 9.10
N ILE A 338 8.47 8.64 9.17
CA ILE A 338 7.44 8.71 8.11
C ILE A 338 7.07 10.17 7.80
N SER A 339 6.84 11.00 8.83
CA SER A 339 6.51 12.42 8.63
C SER A 339 7.64 13.19 7.92
N SER A 340 8.89 12.89 8.27
CA SER A 340 10.06 13.50 7.62
C SER A 340 10.17 13.08 6.15
N GLU A 341 9.90 11.81 5.84
CA GLU A 341 9.88 11.31 4.47
C GLU A 341 8.75 11.92 3.63
N ILE A 342 7.56 12.10 4.21
CA ILE A 342 6.43 12.80 3.55
C ILE A 342 6.81 14.25 3.24
N LEU A 343 7.39 14.97 4.19
CA LEU A 343 7.83 16.36 3.98
C LEU A 343 8.92 16.46 2.91
N LEU A 344 9.87 15.51 2.90
CA LEU A 344 10.90 15.45 1.87
C LEU A 344 10.30 15.18 0.48
N PHE A 345 9.36 14.24 0.41
CA PHE A 345 8.64 13.94 -0.81
C PHE A 345 7.89 15.17 -1.34
N GLU A 346 7.12 15.86 -0.49
CA GLU A 346 6.40 17.08 -0.89
C GLU A 346 7.34 18.17 -1.43
N LYS A 347 8.45 18.43 -0.73
CA LYS A 347 9.47 19.39 -1.19
C LYS A 347 10.06 19.02 -2.55
N LYS A 348 10.35 17.73 -2.78
CA LYS A 348 10.86 17.27 -4.08
C LYS A 348 9.81 17.38 -5.19
N VAL A 349 8.55 17.10 -4.90
CA VAL A 349 7.45 17.31 -5.84
C VAL A 349 7.29 18.81 -6.14
N GLU A 350 7.33 19.68 -5.13
CA GLU A 350 7.27 21.13 -5.31
C GLU A 350 8.39 21.67 -6.20
N SER A 351 9.59 21.14 -6.06
CA SER A 351 10.74 21.55 -6.88
C SER A 351 10.60 21.20 -8.36
N CYS A 352 9.77 20.21 -8.70
CA CYS A 352 9.48 19.87 -10.11
C CYS A 352 8.63 20.94 -10.81
N PHE A 353 8.00 21.83 -10.04
CA PHE A 353 7.08 22.86 -10.56
C PHE A 353 7.63 24.30 -10.38
N SER A 354 8.92 24.40 -10.08
CA SER A 354 9.62 25.68 -9.91
C SER A 354 10.15 26.22 -11.23
#